data_117c2c42ef0783f33f2c651ba43c9169
#
_entry.id   117c2c42ef0783f33f2c651ba43c9169
#
_cell.length_a   1.000
_cell.length_b   1.000
_cell.length_c   1.000
_cell.angle_alpha   90.00
_cell.angle_beta   90.00
_cell.angle_gamma   90.00
#
_symmetry.space_group_name_H-M   'P 1'
#
loop_
_entity.id
_entity.type
_entity.pdbx_description
1 polymer ?
#
loop_
_entity_poly.entity_id
_entity_poly.type
_entity_poly.pdbx_seq_one_letter_code
_entity_poly.pdbx_strand_id
1 'polypeptide(L)'
;MSRPRTIPDSDVFAAILRLIAEEGEKAVAFSSVARATGLSAPSLVQRYGALPQMIHSALLHEWTRIEATTATAMAEAAKGPQALLKALTNPPSPAMLAASLRDAALRDRARAWRQRVEVALAGRGDKDAAAMLFAAWQGQALWDGISDKGFKMKDAIKRLS
;
A
#
# COMPACT_ATOMS: atom_id res chain seq x y z
N MET A 1 29.96 26.69 -8.04
CA MET A 1 29.61 25.82 -6.87
C MET A 1 28.25 25.20 -7.13
N SER A 2 28.21 23.89 -7.36
CA SER A 2 26.95 23.19 -7.57
C SER A 2 26.15 23.12 -6.26
N ARG A 3 24.92 23.63 -6.28
CA ARG A 3 24.00 23.58 -5.14
C ARG A 3 23.76 22.13 -4.75
N PRO A 4 23.88 21.71 -3.48
CA PRO A 4 23.62 20.32 -3.11
C PRO A 4 22.22 19.94 -3.58
N ARG A 5 22.09 18.87 -4.34
CA ARG A 5 20.83 18.36 -4.84
C ARG A 5 20.02 17.88 -3.64
N THR A 6 19.02 18.63 -3.22
CA THR A 6 18.12 18.22 -2.12
C THR A 6 17.24 17.09 -2.65
N ILE A 7 17.48 15.87 -2.16
CA ILE A 7 16.64 14.71 -2.47
C ILE A 7 15.35 14.84 -1.65
N PRO A 8 14.17 14.83 -2.29
CA PRO A 8 12.89 14.95 -1.58
C PRO A 8 12.59 13.73 -0.73
N ASP A 9 11.74 13.88 0.29
CA ASP A 9 11.30 12.78 1.17
C ASP A 9 10.66 11.63 0.38
N SER A 10 9.90 11.94 -0.67
CA SER A 10 9.30 10.94 -1.54
C SER A 10 10.31 9.95 -2.13
N ASP A 11 11.49 10.41 -2.54
CA ASP A 11 12.53 9.58 -3.12
C ASP A 11 13.21 8.70 -2.05
N VAL A 12 13.39 9.25 -0.84
CA VAL A 12 13.91 8.50 0.30
C VAL A 12 12.91 7.42 0.70
N PHE A 13 11.63 7.75 0.79
CA PHE A 13 10.58 6.79 1.12
C PHE A 13 10.43 5.71 0.05
N ALA A 14 10.51 6.05 -1.23
CA ALA A 14 10.51 5.07 -2.31
C ALA A 14 11.67 4.08 -2.21
N ALA A 15 12.87 4.56 -1.84
CA ALA A 15 14.03 3.69 -1.61
C ALA A 15 13.81 2.74 -0.41
N ILE A 16 13.24 3.25 0.68
CA ILE A 16 12.92 2.44 1.87
C ILE A 16 11.88 1.35 1.52
N LEU A 17 10.79 1.73 0.86
CA LEU A 17 9.73 0.80 0.47
C LEU A 17 10.23 -0.28 -0.48
N ARG A 18 11.13 0.07 -1.41
CA ARG A 18 11.78 -0.90 -2.28
C ARG A 18 12.65 -1.88 -1.50
N LEU A 19 13.49 -1.42 -0.57
CA LEU A 19 14.29 -2.30 0.30
C LEU A 19 13.41 -3.26 1.11
N ILE A 20 12.28 -2.76 1.66
CA ILE A 20 11.32 -3.59 2.38
C ILE A 20 10.73 -4.68 1.47
N ALA A 21 10.38 -4.32 0.24
CA ALA A 21 9.75 -5.23 -0.72
C ALA A 21 10.72 -6.31 -1.23
N GLU A 22 11.96 -5.93 -1.52
CA GLU A 22 12.96 -6.82 -2.14
C GLU A 22 13.73 -7.65 -1.12
N GLU A 23 14.08 -7.09 0.02
CA GLU A 23 15.01 -7.68 1.00
C GLU A 23 14.40 -7.84 2.40
N GLY A 24 13.20 -7.28 2.62
CA GLY A 24 12.53 -7.26 3.93
C GLY A 24 12.92 -6.07 4.81
N GLU A 25 12.13 -5.83 5.86
CA GLU A 25 12.30 -4.67 6.76
C GLU A 25 13.67 -4.63 7.46
N LYS A 26 14.26 -5.81 7.74
CA LYS A 26 15.58 -5.91 8.38
C LYS A 26 16.74 -5.38 7.52
N ALA A 27 16.55 -5.30 6.21
CA ALA A 27 17.54 -4.74 5.30
C ALA A 27 17.59 -3.20 5.34
N VAL A 28 16.58 -2.56 5.93
CA VAL A 28 16.52 -1.10 6.05
C VAL A 28 17.43 -0.64 7.17
N ALA A 29 18.48 0.08 6.82
CA ALA A 29 19.42 0.74 7.72
C ALA A 29 19.78 2.10 7.13
N PHE A 30 20.28 3.03 7.94
CA PHE A 30 20.73 4.33 7.41
C PHE A 30 21.77 4.17 6.30
N SER A 31 22.65 3.17 6.40
CA SER A 31 23.68 2.88 5.39
C SER A 31 23.09 2.34 4.08
N SER A 32 22.08 1.46 4.13
CA SER A 32 21.44 0.93 2.91
C SER A 32 20.62 2.02 2.21
N VAL A 33 19.87 2.84 2.96
CA VAL A 33 19.11 3.98 2.42
C VAL A 33 20.05 5.06 1.87
N ALA A 34 21.15 5.37 2.57
CA ALA A 34 22.18 6.29 2.09
C ALA A 34 22.75 5.85 0.74
N ARG A 35 23.11 4.58 0.60
CA ARG A 35 23.60 4.00 -0.66
C ARG A 35 22.54 4.07 -1.77
N ALA A 36 21.28 3.78 -1.47
CA ALA A 36 20.19 3.79 -2.45
C ALA A 36 19.81 5.19 -2.91
N THR A 37 19.98 6.22 -2.07
CA THR A 37 19.55 7.60 -2.35
C THR A 37 20.68 8.53 -2.73
N GLY A 38 21.93 8.17 -2.44
CA GLY A 38 23.08 9.06 -2.58
C GLY A 38 23.22 10.10 -1.46
N LEU A 39 22.35 10.04 -0.42
CA LEU A 39 22.50 10.86 0.79
C LEU A 39 23.54 10.25 1.73
N SER A 40 24.09 11.08 2.64
CA SER A 40 24.92 10.55 3.71
C SER A 40 24.07 10.01 4.87
N ALA A 41 24.55 8.97 5.56
CA ALA A 41 23.87 8.44 6.73
C ALA A 41 23.67 9.50 7.84
N PRO A 42 24.62 10.38 8.16
CA PRO A 42 24.39 11.50 9.07
C PRO A 42 23.25 12.43 8.64
N SER A 43 23.11 12.73 7.34
CA SER A 43 22.01 13.56 6.83
C SER A 43 20.65 12.91 7.04
N LEU A 44 20.56 11.58 6.89
CA LEU A 44 19.33 10.83 7.17
C LEU A 44 19.00 10.84 8.66
N VAL A 45 19.99 10.65 9.53
CA VAL A 45 19.82 10.76 10.99
C VAL A 45 19.33 12.16 11.38
N GLN A 46 19.94 13.21 10.84
CA GLN A 46 19.52 14.58 11.11
C GLN A 46 18.07 14.85 10.65
N ARG A 47 17.66 14.26 9.53
CA ARG A 47 16.36 14.50 8.91
C ARG A 47 15.22 13.69 9.57
N TYR A 48 15.48 12.45 9.98
CA TYR A 48 14.45 11.53 10.47
C TYR A 48 14.63 11.11 11.93
N GLY A 49 15.74 11.44 12.56
CA GLY A 49 16.05 11.02 13.93
C GLY A 49 16.48 9.56 13.99
N ALA A 50 15.63 8.69 14.49
CA ALA A 50 15.93 7.27 14.63
C ALA A 50 15.43 6.44 13.45
N LEU A 51 16.05 5.28 13.23
CA LEU A 51 15.69 4.37 12.16
C LEU A 51 14.19 3.95 12.17
N PRO A 52 13.58 3.60 13.32
CA PRO A 52 12.16 3.28 13.35
C PRO A 52 11.26 4.43 12.89
N GLN A 53 11.59 5.70 13.23
CA GLN A 53 10.85 6.85 12.77
C GLN A 53 10.96 7.05 11.25
N MET A 54 12.15 6.83 10.70
CA MET A 54 12.35 6.92 9.24
C MET A 54 11.49 5.87 8.49
N ILE A 55 11.49 4.63 8.97
CA ILE A 55 10.67 3.55 8.40
C ILE A 55 9.18 3.86 8.56
N HIS A 56 8.75 4.27 9.74
CA HIS A 56 7.36 4.64 10.03
C HIS A 56 6.86 5.77 9.12
N SER A 57 7.69 6.81 8.90
CA SER A 57 7.36 7.91 7.99
C SER A 57 7.17 7.44 6.55
N ALA A 58 8.01 6.52 6.07
CA ALA A 58 7.87 5.93 4.74
C ALA A 58 6.58 5.12 4.61
N LEU A 59 6.22 4.32 5.62
CA LEU A 59 5.00 3.52 5.63
C LEU A 59 3.74 4.39 5.72
N LEU A 60 3.76 5.47 6.50
CA LEU A 60 2.65 6.45 6.54
C LEU A 60 2.48 7.18 5.20
N HIS A 61 3.59 7.55 4.56
CA HIS A 61 3.56 8.15 3.23
C HIS A 61 2.93 7.20 2.20
N GLU A 62 3.29 5.92 2.24
CA GLU A 62 2.72 4.91 1.34
C GLU A 62 1.21 4.71 1.58
N TRP A 63 0.75 4.69 2.83
CA TRP A 63 -0.69 4.69 3.12
C TRP A 63 -1.39 5.92 2.55
N THR A 64 -0.79 7.11 2.66
CA THR A 64 -1.34 8.32 2.06
C THR A 64 -1.48 8.19 0.54
N ARG A 65 -0.48 7.60 -0.12
CA ARG A 65 -0.51 7.33 -1.56
C ARG A 65 -1.60 6.31 -1.94
N ILE A 66 -1.71 5.21 -1.19
CA ILE A 66 -2.75 4.18 -1.40
C ILE A 66 -4.15 4.79 -1.25
N GLU A 67 -4.37 5.59 -0.22
CA GLU A 67 -5.65 6.25 0.03
C GLU A 67 -6.01 7.25 -1.08
N ALA A 68 -5.05 8.03 -1.55
CA ALA A 68 -5.25 8.98 -2.64
C ALA A 68 -5.58 8.27 -3.96
N THR A 69 -4.82 7.24 -4.33
CA THR A 69 -5.08 6.45 -5.55
C THR A 69 -6.42 5.72 -5.48
N THR A 70 -6.79 5.23 -4.28
CA THR A 70 -8.10 4.61 -4.05
C THR A 70 -9.24 5.62 -4.23
N ALA A 71 -9.10 6.84 -3.70
CA ALA A 71 -10.10 7.89 -3.87
C ALA A 71 -10.29 8.27 -5.34
N THR A 72 -9.20 8.39 -6.10
CA THR A 72 -9.24 8.63 -7.55
C THR A 72 -9.95 7.47 -8.28
N ALA A 73 -9.58 6.22 -7.98
CA ALA A 73 -10.21 5.05 -8.57
C ALA A 73 -11.72 5.00 -8.29
N MET A 74 -12.15 5.36 -7.09
CA MET A 74 -13.58 5.43 -6.73
C MET A 74 -14.33 6.53 -7.46
N ALA A 75 -13.68 7.67 -7.72
CA ALA A 75 -14.29 8.80 -8.44
C ALA A 75 -14.39 8.53 -9.94
N GLU A 76 -13.43 7.85 -10.54
CA GLU A 76 -13.32 7.60 -11.97
C GLU A 76 -13.95 6.27 -12.42
N ALA A 77 -14.12 5.32 -11.51
CA ALA A 77 -14.68 4.01 -11.83
C ALA A 77 -16.13 4.15 -12.34
N ALA A 78 -16.43 3.45 -13.43
CA ALA A 78 -17.81 3.22 -13.85
C ALA A 78 -18.58 2.53 -12.69
N LYS A 79 -19.92 2.67 -12.69
CA LYS A 79 -20.75 2.08 -11.62
C LYS A 79 -20.59 0.56 -11.54
N GLY A 80 -20.44 0.06 -10.31
CA GLY A 80 -20.47 -1.35 -9.98
C GLY A 80 -19.15 -1.93 -9.47
N PRO A 81 -19.21 -3.05 -8.74
CA PRO A 81 -18.05 -3.63 -8.04
C PRO A 81 -16.94 -4.08 -9.00
N GLN A 82 -17.26 -4.58 -10.19
CA GLN A 82 -16.26 -5.01 -11.17
C GLN A 82 -15.41 -3.83 -11.68
N ALA A 83 -16.04 -2.69 -11.98
CA ALA A 83 -15.33 -1.49 -12.43
C ALA A 83 -14.42 -0.94 -11.33
N LEU A 84 -14.91 -0.90 -10.09
CA LEU A 84 -14.13 -0.46 -8.94
C LEU A 84 -12.91 -1.36 -8.70
N LEU A 85 -13.10 -2.68 -8.61
CA LEU A 85 -11.99 -3.62 -8.40
C LEU A 85 -10.95 -3.59 -9.52
N LYS A 86 -11.39 -3.33 -10.76
CA LYS A 86 -10.47 -3.14 -11.89
C LYS A 86 -9.69 -1.83 -11.79
N ALA A 87 -10.30 -0.78 -11.25
CA ALA A 87 -9.65 0.53 -11.06
C ALA A 87 -8.66 0.52 -9.88
N LEU A 88 -8.88 -0.33 -8.86
CA LEU A 88 -7.98 -0.51 -7.72
C LEU A 88 -6.76 -1.37 -8.12
N THR A 89 -5.85 -0.78 -8.88
CA THR A 89 -4.71 -1.50 -9.49
C THR A 89 -3.59 -1.84 -8.51
N ASN A 90 -3.49 -1.11 -7.39
CA ASN A 90 -2.39 -1.23 -6.44
C ASN A 90 -2.90 -1.44 -5.01
N PRO A 91 -3.30 -2.67 -4.63
CA PRO A 91 -3.62 -2.98 -3.23
C PRO A 91 -2.37 -2.84 -2.35
N PRO A 92 -2.55 -2.65 -1.02
CA PRO A 92 -1.43 -2.69 -0.09
C PRO A 92 -0.65 -3.99 -0.24
N SER A 93 0.68 -3.88 -0.32
CA SER A 93 1.53 -5.06 -0.41
C SER A 93 1.47 -5.91 0.87
N PRO A 94 1.83 -7.21 0.81
CA PRO A 94 1.93 -8.05 2.00
C PRO A 94 2.84 -7.45 3.08
N ALA A 95 3.94 -6.81 2.69
CA ALA A 95 4.85 -6.13 3.61
C ALA A 95 4.19 -4.95 4.33
N MET A 96 3.39 -4.14 3.62
CA MET A 96 2.60 -3.05 4.20
C MET A 96 1.57 -3.57 5.21
N LEU A 97 0.86 -4.63 4.88
CA LEU A 97 -0.12 -5.24 5.79
C LEU A 97 0.57 -5.83 7.02
N ALA A 98 1.70 -6.53 6.87
CA ALA A 98 2.48 -7.07 7.98
C ALA A 98 3.01 -5.96 8.91
N ALA A 99 3.50 -4.85 8.36
CA ALA A 99 3.91 -3.68 9.13
C ALA A 99 2.72 -3.07 9.91
N SER A 100 1.55 -3.00 9.27
CA SER A 100 0.32 -2.47 9.88
C SER A 100 -0.18 -3.31 11.05
N LEU A 101 0.14 -4.60 11.12
CA LEU A 101 -0.21 -5.43 12.29
C LEU A 101 0.55 -5.01 13.57
N ARG A 102 1.75 -4.45 13.43
CA ARG A 102 2.65 -4.13 14.53
C ARG A 102 2.58 -2.67 15.00
N ASP A 103 1.97 -1.80 14.22
CA ASP A 103 1.86 -0.37 14.49
C ASP A 103 0.40 0.06 14.54
N ALA A 104 -0.01 0.74 15.61
CA ALA A 104 -1.40 1.14 15.83
C ALA A 104 -1.89 2.15 14.78
N ALA A 105 -1.07 3.15 14.44
CA ALA A 105 -1.44 4.18 13.47
C ALA A 105 -1.59 3.60 12.05
N LEU A 106 -0.68 2.72 11.65
CA LEU A 106 -0.76 2.02 10.36
C LEU A 106 -1.95 1.06 10.32
N ARG A 107 -2.23 0.35 11.43
CA ARG A 107 -3.37 -0.56 11.55
C ARG A 107 -4.71 0.18 11.42
N ASP A 108 -4.83 1.35 12.04
CA ASP A 108 -6.04 2.16 11.94
C ASP A 108 -6.27 2.68 10.52
N ARG A 109 -5.20 3.08 9.80
CA ARG A 109 -5.28 3.44 8.38
C ARG A 109 -5.69 2.25 7.51
N ALA A 110 -5.08 1.09 7.72
CA ALA A 110 -5.43 -0.15 7.00
C ALA A 110 -6.90 -0.52 7.19
N ARG A 111 -7.40 -0.45 8.42
CA ARG A 111 -8.80 -0.71 8.77
C ARG A 111 -9.74 0.28 8.07
N ALA A 112 -9.46 1.58 8.17
CA ALA A 112 -10.28 2.62 7.56
C ALA A 112 -10.29 2.51 6.02
N TRP A 113 -9.15 2.21 5.41
CA TRP A 113 -9.06 1.98 3.98
C TRP A 113 -9.89 0.78 3.53
N ARG A 114 -9.75 -0.37 4.21
CA ARG A 114 -10.55 -1.58 3.94
C ARG A 114 -12.04 -1.29 4.02
N GLN A 115 -12.49 -0.67 5.11
CA GLN A 115 -13.89 -0.31 5.32
C GLN A 115 -14.41 0.60 4.20
N ARG A 116 -13.63 1.57 3.76
CA ARG A 116 -13.99 2.48 2.65
C ARG A 116 -14.19 1.70 1.35
N VAL A 117 -13.30 0.76 1.03
CA VAL A 117 -13.41 -0.07 -0.17
C VAL A 117 -14.63 -0.99 -0.08
N GLU A 118 -14.87 -1.66 1.05
CA GLU A 118 -16.03 -2.53 1.26
C GLU A 118 -17.35 -1.75 1.14
N VAL A 119 -17.44 -0.55 1.70
CA VAL A 119 -18.62 0.32 1.56
C VAL A 119 -18.86 0.69 0.09
N ALA A 120 -17.80 1.02 -0.65
CA ALA A 120 -17.92 1.34 -2.07
C ALA A 120 -18.33 0.12 -2.91
N LEU A 121 -17.85 -1.09 -2.57
CA LEU A 121 -18.23 -2.34 -3.22
C LEU A 121 -19.70 -2.70 -2.95
N ALA A 122 -20.16 -2.49 -1.71
CA ALA A 122 -21.54 -2.76 -1.33
C ALA A 122 -22.53 -1.84 -2.07
N GLY A 123 -22.20 -0.56 -2.23
CA GLY A 123 -23.13 0.42 -2.78
C GLY A 123 -24.46 0.43 -2.01
N ARG A 124 -25.53 -0.07 -2.64
CA ARG A 124 -26.86 -0.31 -2.00
C ARG A 124 -27.13 -1.80 -1.74
N GLY A 125 -26.17 -2.66 -2.03
CA GLY A 125 -26.30 -4.11 -1.90
C GLY A 125 -25.84 -4.66 -0.56
N ASP A 126 -25.56 -5.96 -0.56
CA ASP A 126 -25.18 -6.72 0.62
C ASP A 126 -23.76 -6.39 1.08
N LYS A 127 -23.60 -6.05 2.36
CA LYS A 127 -22.31 -5.75 2.99
C LYS A 127 -21.44 -7.00 3.14
N ASP A 128 -22.03 -8.16 3.40
CA ASP A 128 -21.30 -9.41 3.56
C ASP A 128 -20.75 -9.88 2.20
N ALA A 129 -21.54 -9.75 1.14
CA ALA A 129 -21.08 -9.99 -0.21
C ALA A 129 -19.91 -9.05 -0.60
N ALA A 130 -20.00 -7.77 -0.25
CA ALA A 130 -18.91 -6.81 -0.47
C ALA A 130 -17.62 -7.19 0.27
N ALA A 131 -17.72 -7.62 1.54
CA ALA A 131 -16.59 -8.09 2.32
C ALA A 131 -15.97 -9.36 1.71
N MET A 132 -16.78 -10.29 1.21
CA MET A 132 -16.31 -11.49 0.52
C MET A 132 -15.61 -11.14 -0.81
N LEU A 133 -16.15 -10.19 -1.58
CA LEU A 133 -15.52 -9.71 -2.83
C LEU A 133 -14.19 -9.02 -2.55
N PHE A 134 -14.12 -8.20 -1.50
CA PHE A 134 -12.87 -7.58 -1.07
C PHE A 134 -11.83 -8.65 -0.70
N ALA A 135 -12.22 -9.65 0.12
CA ALA A 135 -11.32 -10.73 0.53
C ALA A 135 -10.84 -11.57 -0.66
N ALA A 136 -11.72 -11.89 -1.60
CA ALA A 136 -11.37 -12.61 -2.82
C ALA A 136 -10.39 -11.84 -3.70
N TRP A 137 -10.62 -10.53 -3.89
CA TRP A 137 -9.74 -9.65 -4.65
C TRP A 137 -8.37 -9.50 -4.00
N GLN A 138 -8.34 -9.25 -2.70
CA GLN A 138 -7.09 -9.13 -1.93
C GLN A 138 -6.32 -10.45 -1.93
N GLY A 139 -7.03 -11.58 -1.79
CA GLY A 139 -6.43 -12.92 -1.86
C GLY A 139 -5.78 -13.18 -3.22
N GLN A 140 -6.45 -12.83 -4.33
CA GLN A 140 -5.86 -12.98 -5.66
C GLN A 140 -4.60 -12.10 -5.83
N ALA A 141 -4.63 -10.87 -5.32
CA ALA A 141 -3.47 -9.98 -5.38
C ALA A 141 -2.27 -10.52 -4.57
N LEU A 142 -2.53 -11.22 -3.46
CA LEU A 142 -1.49 -11.86 -2.64
C LEU A 142 -0.79 -13.00 -3.39
N TRP A 143 -1.54 -13.76 -4.20
CA TRP A 143 -1.02 -14.92 -4.94
C TRP A 143 -0.56 -14.58 -6.36
N ASP A 144 -0.70 -13.31 -6.78
CA ASP A 144 -0.27 -12.88 -8.11
C ASP A 144 1.25 -13.09 -8.28
N GLY A 145 1.63 -13.73 -9.38
CA GLY A 145 3.03 -14.10 -9.62
C GLY A 145 3.53 -15.38 -8.93
N ILE A 146 2.71 -15.99 -8.04
CA ILE A 146 3.06 -17.26 -7.37
C ILE A 146 2.27 -18.43 -7.98
N SER A 147 1.00 -18.21 -8.25
CA SER A 147 0.11 -19.26 -8.78
C SER A 147 -0.94 -18.67 -9.73
N ASP A 148 -1.63 -19.58 -10.45
CA ASP A 148 -2.80 -19.20 -11.25
C ASP A 148 -3.94 -18.65 -10.39
N LYS A 149 -4.74 -17.74 -10.97
CA LYS A 149 -5.80 -17.01 -10.26
C LYS A 149 -7.00 -17.85 -9.79
N GLY A 150 -7.01 -19.14 -9.98
CA GLY A 150 -8.06 -20.07 -9.54
C GLY A 150 -9.48 -19.75 -10.04
N PHE A 151 -9.90 -18.48 -10.05
CA PHE A 151 -11.20 -18.02 -10.55
C PHE A 151 -11.12 -16.60 -11.13
N LYS A 152 -12.12 -16.22 -11.91
CA LYS A 152 -12.24 -14.85 -12.44
C LYS A 152 -13.10 -14.00 -11.51
N MET A 153 -12.63 -12.79 -11.15
CA MET A 153 -13.38 -11.88 -10.26
C MET A 153 -14.82 -11.60 -10.76
N LYS A 154 -15.04 -11.53 -12.08
CA LYS A 154 -16.39 -11.39 -12.64
C LYS A 154 -17.34 -12.52 -12.23
N ASP A 155 -16.82 -13.74 -12.10
CA ASP A 155 -17.63 -14.90 -11.71
C ASP A 155 -17.93 -14.88 -10.20
N ALA A 156 -16.98 -14.42 -9.38
CA ALA A 156 -17.21 -14.17 -7.95
C ALA A 156 -18.29 -13.09 -7.74
N ILE A 157 -18.19 -11.97 -8.45
CA ILE A 157 -19.20 -10.91 -8.41
C ILE A 157 -20.58 -11.45 -8.76
N LYS A 158 -20.70 -12.19 -9.86
CA LYS A 158 -21.99 -12.77 -10.30
C LYS A 158 -22.60 -13.73 -9.28
N ARG A 159 -21.77 -14.44 -8.49
CA ARG A 159 -22.26 -15.38 -7.47
C ARG A 159 -22.65 -14.72 -6.15
N LEU A 160 -22.09 -13.56 -5.87
CA LEU A 160 -22.27 -12.82 -4.61
C LEU A 160 -23.22 -11.60 -4.78
N SER A 161 -23.63 -11.27 -6.01
CA SER A 161 -24.66 -10.27 -6.30
C SER A 161 -26.01 -10.93 -6.51
#